data_e0be4ecccf57fc807379197de4ed27ac
#
_entry.id   e0be4ecccf57fc807379197de4ed27ac
#
_cell.length_a   1.000
_cell.length_b   1.000
_cell.length_c   1.000
_cell.angle_alpha   90.00
_cell.angle_beta   90.00
_cell.angle_gamma   90.00
#
_symmetry.space_group_name_H-M   'P 1'
#
loop_
_entity.id
_entity.type
_entity.pdbx_description
1 polymer ?
#
loop_
_entity_poly.entity_id
_entity_poly.type
_entity_poly.pdbx_seq_one_letter_code
_entity_poly.pdbx_strand_id
1 'polypeptide(L)'
;MEGKKNTRVQLTDLTPATVYRYKVRAYKIYRDKEYTGDFSPEMTAYTLPGAPKVEASSLSEGSMNLRWSTDTGAAGYQLQYAKDKDFSADGAQTMDFKAGQNSAVLEKLTEKTTYYVRMRGSMAVGSSTKYGPWSEVKSIQIAETVKLPANIDKDKPMVALTFDDGPAFDGSTGRILDVLEKYGARATFFMVGTRINDNTKKYLKRELELGCELGNHTYNHDHYGKAVTEADVVKCSDAVYKACGKRPTAFRCPGGNMSSVMQNTAKKEGMIIAYWSVDTEDWKSRNPAQIISQAEHGAYDGSIILMHDIYGSTADAVEKIVPALVKKGYQIVTVSEMIQAKTGKAPQAGQQYIDYKTINNNTH
;
A
#
# COMPACT_ATOMS: atom_id res chain seq x y z
N MET A 1 14.08 5.60 49.32
CA MET A 1 13.03 6.15 50.23
C MET A 1 13.59 6.24 51.64
N GLU A 2 13.74 7.44 52.17
CA GLU A 2 14.18 7.66 53.53
C GLU A 2 13.01 8.12 54.38
N GLY A 3 12.88 7.57 55.60
CA GLY A 3 11.92 7.96 56.62
C GLY A 3 10.70 7.06 56.78
N LYS A 4 10.19 7.01 58.04
CA LYS A 4 9.08 6.12 58.47
C LYS A 4 7.73 6.35 57.76
N LYS A 5 7.59 7.41 56.93
CA LYS A 5 6.33 7.76 56.24
C LYS A 5 6.32 7.44 54.74
N ASN A 6 7.43 7.03 54.16
CA ASN A 6 7.50 6.73 52.71
C ASN A 6 7.12 5.27 52.45
N THR A 7 5.82 5.04 52.24
CA THR A 7 5.26 3.72 51.95
C THR A 7 4.90 3.56 50.47
N ARG A 8 5.23 4.55 49.65
CA ARG A 8 4.95 4.53 48.19
C ARG A 8 6.17 4.95 47.41
N VAL A 9 6.44 4.23 46.31
CA VAL A 9 7.37 4.60 45.27
C VAL A 9 6.68 4.42 43.91
N GLN A 10 6.88 5.38 43.04
CA GLN A 10 6.48 5.26 41.66
C GLN A 10 7.75 5.05 40.83
N LEU A 11 7.77 3.99 40.07
CA LEU A 11 8.80 3.73 39.04
C LEU A 11 8.26 4.23 37.71
N THR A 12 9.04 5.06 37.04
CA THR A 12 8.76 5.60 35.70
C THR A 12 9.69 5.00 34.68
N ASP A 13 9.44 5.28 33.41
CA ASP A 13 10.27 4.88 32.27
C ASP A 13 10.46 3.35 32.15
N LEU A 14 9.45 2.60 32.60
CA LEU A 14 9.42 1.17 32.44
C LEU A 14 9.07 0.80 30.99
N THR A 15 9.72 -0.25 30.49
CA THR A 15 9.45 -0.78 29.15
C THR A 15 8.00 -1.29 29.04
N PRO A 16 7.22 -0.88 28.03
CA PRO A 16 5.88 -1.43 27.80
C PRO A 16 5.88 -2.95 27.60
N ALA A 17 4.73 -3.58 27.80
CA ALA A 17 4.50 -5.02 27.61
C ALA A 17 5.54 -5.92 28.33
N THR A 18 5.97 -5.51 29.50
CA THR A 18 7.06 -6.19 30.24
C THR A 18 6.59 -6.64 31.61
N VAL A 19 7.00 -7.85 31.99
CA VAL A 19 6.79 -8.39 33.34
C VAL A 19 8.01 -8.09 34.18
N TYR A 20 7.80 -7.43 35.31
CA TYR A 20 8.82 -7.06 36.28
C TYR A 20 8.69 -7.88 37.54
N ARG A 21 9.80 -8.29 38.10
CA ARG A 21 9.86 -8.92 39.41
C ARG A 21 10.55 -7.96 40.38
N TYR A 22 10.03 -7.84 41.59
CA TYR A 22 10.58 -6.94 42.56
C TYR A 22 10.51 -7.50 43.99
N LYS A 23 11.42 -7.04 44.82
CA LYS A 23 11.48 -7.32 46.25
C LYS A 23 11.76 -5.99 46.94
N VAL A 24 11.26 -5.84 48.15
CA VAL A 24 11.53 -4.68 48.97
C VAL A 24 12.16 -5.11 50.31
N ARG A 25 13.05 -4.30 50.85
CA ARG A 25 13.59 -4.47 52.18
C ARG A 25 13.65 -3.15 52.93
N ALA A 26 13.56 -3.20 54.24
CA ALA A 26 13.84 -2.05 55.08
C ALA A 26 15.35 -1.82 55.21
N TYR A 27 15.75 -0.57 55.33
CA TYR A 27 17.12 -0.22 55.67
C TYR A 27 17.15 0.95 56.67
N LYS A 28 18.24 1.06 57.40
CA LYS A 28 18.51 2.14 58.32
C LYS A 28 19.98 2.57 58.21
N ILE A 29 20.21 3.86 58.12
CA ILE A 29 21.55 4.41 58.22
C ILE A 29 21.77 4.87 59.68
N TYR A 30 22.84 4.38 60.29
CA TYR A 30 23.25 4.79 61.62
C TYR A 30 24.77 4.95 61.64
N ARG A 31 25.27 6.15 62.00
CA ARG A 31 26.69 6.48 61.98
C ARG A 31 27.37 6.13 60.66
N ASP A 32 26.80 6.57 59.54
CA ASP A 32 27.25 6.34 58.14
C ASP A 32 27.35 4.85 57.74
N LYS A 33 26.79 3.97 58.53
CA LYS A 33 26.72 2.54 58.22
C LYS A 33 25.28 2.16 57.93
N GLU A 34 25.09 1.45 56.78
CA GLU A 34 23.78 0.92 56.39
C GLU A 34 23.52 -0.44 57.06
N TYR A 35 22.35 -0.58 57.62
CA TYR A 35 21.80 -1.81 58.19
C TYR A 35 20.54 -2.16 57.41
N THR A 36 20.46 -3.35 56.86
CA THR A 36 19.35 -3.83 56.04
C THR A 36 18.63 -5.00 56.69
N GLY A 37 17.31 -5.02 56.57
CA GLY A 37 16.47 -6.15 56.89
C GLY A 37 16.43 -7.16 55.74
N ASP A 38 15.72 -8.25 55.95
CA ASP A 38 15.45 -9.26 54.92
C ASP A 38 14.56 -8.69 53.78
N PHE A 39 14.73 -9.24 52.61
CA PHE A 39 13.84 -8.93 51.50
C PHE A 39 12.44 -9.54 51.72
N SER A 40 11.42 -8.85 51.26
CA SER A 40 10.09 -9.40 51.09
C SER A 40 10.13 -10.62 50.15
N PRO A 41 9.10 -11.47 50.13
CA PRO A 41 8.87 -12.42 49.05
C PRO A 41 8.88 -11.66 47.69
N GLU A 42 9.29 -12.38 46.66
CA GLU A 42 9.27 -11.82 45.30
C GLU A 42 7.82 -11.55 44.85
N MET A 43 7.60 -10.39 44.31
CA MET A 43 6.33 -9.97 43.74
C MET A 43 6.50 -9.65 42.27
N THR A 44 5.42 -9.75 41.52
CA THR A 44 5.38 -9.52 40.08
C THR A 44 4.46 -8.34 39.77
N ALA A 45 4.90 -7.47 38.91
CA ALA A 45 4.08 -6.43 38.28
C ALA A 45 4.31 -6.47 36.77
N TYR A 46 3.45 -5.84 36.01
CA TYR A 46 3.59 -5.76 34.56
C TYR A 46 3.17 -4.39 34.05
N THR A 47 3.79 -3.98 32.98
CA THR A 47 3.36 -2.83 32.16
C THR A 47 2.55 -3.33 30.99
N LEU A 48 1.48 -2.62 30.64
CA LEU A 48 0.65 -2.97 29.49
C LEU A 48 1.34 -2.55 28.17
N PRO A 49 1.00 -3.18 27.03
CA PRO A 49 1.39 -2.67 25.71
C PRO A 49 0.91 -1.24 25.48
N GLY A 50 1.66 -0.46 24.72
CA GLY A 50 1.24 0.86 24.27
C GLY A 50 0.05 0.81 23.31
N ALA A 51 -0.60 1.95 23.08
CA ALA A 51 -1.62 2.07 22.04
C ALA A 51 -0.95 2.04 20.65
N PRO A 52 -1.30 1.11 19.74
CA PRO A 52 -0.76 1.10 18.40
C PRO A 52 -1.17 2.34 17.60
N LYS A 53 -0.30 2.81 16.70
CA LYS A 53 -0.72 3.75 15.65
C LYS A 53 -1.36 2.97 14.52
N VAL A 54 -2.59 3.29 14.17
CA VAL A 54 -3.36 2.59 13.12
C VAL A 54 -3.55 3.49 11.92
N GLU A 55 -3.30 2.93 10.74
CA GLU A 55 -3.64 3.51 9.44
C GLU A 55 -4.66 2.61 8.76
N ALA A 56 -5.65 3.23 8.11
CA ALA A 56 -6.69 2.53 7.38
C ALA A 56 -6.86 3.16 5.99
N SER A 57 -7.02 2.33 4.97
CA SER A 57 -7.34 2.76 3.62
C SER A 57 -8.30 1.78 2.95
N SER A 58 -9.12 2.26 2.03
CA SER A 58 -9.97 1.41 1.21
C SER A 58 -9.67 1.73 -0.25
N LEU A 59 -8.98 0.80 -0.91
CA LEU A 59 -8.45 0.96 -2.26
C LEU A 59 -9.17 0.06 -3.26
N SER A 60 -9.88 -0.94 -2.76
CA SER A 60 -10.68 -1.86 -3.56
C SER A 60 -12.06 -2.05 -2.96
N GLU A 61 -13.01 -2.44 -3.81
CA GLU A 61 -14.39 -2.72 -3.52
C GLU A 61 -14.56 -3.60 -2.29
N GLY A 62 -15.39 -3.15 -1.36
CA GLY A 62 -15.76 -3.93 -0.18
C GLY A 62 -14.59 -4.31 0.72
N SER A 63 -13.44 -3.66 0.60
CA SER A 63 -12.25 -4.00 1.39
C SER A 63 -11.69 -2.80 2.16
N MET A 64 -10.99 -3.11 3.25
CA MET A 64 -10.23 -2.16 4.06
C MET A 64 -8.84 -2.73 4.33
N ASN A 65 -7.81 -2.01 3.95
CA ASN A 65 -6.43 -2.30 4.29
C ASN A 65 -6.08 -1.60 5.60
N LEU A 66 -5.48 -2.32 6.52
CA LEU A 66 -5.06 -1.83 7.83
C LEU A 66 -3.56 -2.04 8.01
N ARG A 67 -2.91 -1.05 8.60
CA ARG A 67 -1.53 -1.14 9.09
C ARG A 67 -1.46 -0.59 10.51
N TRP A 68 -0.55 -1.13 11.31
CA TRP A 68 -0.34 -0.63 12.67
C TRP A 68 1.10 -0.76 13.12
N SER A 69 1.47 0.10 14.07
CA SER A 69 2.78 -0.01 14.72
C SER A 69 2.80 -1.20 15.67
N THR A 70 3.94 -1.90 15.70
CA THR A 70 4.16 -3.02 16.62
C THR A 70 4.98 -2.58 17.83
N ASP A 71 4.64 -3.11 19.02
CA ASP A 71 5.42 -2.98 20.26
C ASP A 71 6.27 -4.23 20.48
N THR A 72 7.52 -4.03 20.86
CA THR A 72 8.39 -5.11 21.35
C THR A 72 7.82 -5.66 22.65
N GLY A 73 7.52 -6.96 22.70
CA GLY A 73 6.93 -7.62 23.89
C GLY A 73 5.41 -7.79 23.82
N ALA A 74 4.72 -7.20 22.86
CA ALA A 74 3.31 -7.53 22.63
C ALA A 74 3.19 -8.98 22.14
N ALA A 75 2.28 -9.75 22.76
CA ALA A 75 1.98 -11.12 22.36
C ALA A 75 1.03 -11.18 21.15
N GLY A 76 0.37 -10.07 20.86
CA GLY A 76 -0.54 -9.92 19.73
C GLY A 76 -1.27 -8.59 19.75
N TYR A 77 -2.23 -8.45 18.84
CA TYR A 77 -3.05 -7.26 18.68
C TYR A 77 -4.52 -7.64 18.56
N GLN A 78 -5.39 -6.78 19.03
CA GLN A 78 -6.82 -6.92 18.88
C GLN A 78 -7.37 -5.69 18.15
N LEU A 79 -7.97 -5.93 17.00
CA LEU A 79 -8.72 -4.96 16.21
C LEU A 79 -10.19 -4.98 16.65
N GLN A 80 -10.81 -3.81 16.70
CA GLN A 80 -12.25 -3.68 16.72
C GLN A 80 -12.68 -2.75 15.60
N TYR A 81 -13.70 -3.13 14.83
CA TYR A 81 -14.27 -2.31 13.78
C TYR A 81 -15.80 -2.35 13.79
N ALA A 82 -16.42 -1.25 13.42
CA ALA A 82 -17.88 -1.06 13.44
C ALA A 82 -18.32 0.00 12.44
N LYS A 83 -19.60 0.02 12.10
CA LYS A 83 -20.25 1.12 11.35
C LYS A 83 -20.57 2.32 12.25
N ASP A 84 -20.51 2.14 13.53
CA ASP A 84 -20.79 3.11 14.58
C ASP A 84 -19.49 3.44 15.34
N LYS A 85 -19.24 4.74 15.55
CA LYS A 85 -17.99 5.24 16.16
C LYS A 85 -17.85 4.89 17.64
N ASP A 86 -18.96 4.56 18.30
CA ASP A 86 -18.97 4.24 19.73
C ASP A 86 -18.75 2.74 19.98
N PHE A 87 -18.66 1.94 18.90
CA PHE A 87 -18.43 0.49 18.94
C PHE A 87 -19.45 -0.23 19.81
N SER A 88 -20.73 0.10 19.63
CA SER A 88 -21.85 -0.51 20.38
C SER A 88 -21.83 -2.02 20.21
N ALA A 89 -22.26 -2.74 21.26
CA ALA A 89 -22.12 -4.19 21.38
C ALA A 89 -22.76 -4.98 20.22
N ASP A 90 -23.84 -4.44 19.62
CA ASP A 90 -24.61 -5.15 18.59
C ASP A 90 -24.01 -5.07 17.18
N GLY A 91 -22.98 -4.23 16.96
CA GLY A 91 -22.41 -3.99 15.62
C GLY A 91 -20.90 -4.11 15.52
N ALA A 92 -20.18 -4.13 16.64
CA ALA A 92 -18.73 -4.17 16.65
C ALA A 92 -18.18 -5.58 16.41
N GLN A 93 -17.32 -5.70 15.39
CA GLN A 93 -16.59 -6.93 15.11
C GLN A 93 -15.19 -6.84 15.74
N THR A 94 -14.70 -7.97 16.22
CA THR A 94 -13.38 -8.07 16.85
C THR A 94 -12.55 -9.16 16.17
N MET A 95 -11.27 -8.85 15.91
CA MET A 95 -10.31 -9.80 15.34
C MET A 95 -8.99 -9.73 16.10
N ASP A 96 -8.36 -10.89 16.31
CA ASP A 96 -7.08 -11.00 16.98
C ASP A 96 -5.97 -11.32 15.97
N PHE A 97 -4.79 -10.72 16.18
CA PHE A 97 -3.61 -10.88 15.36
C PHE A 97 -2.43 -11.32 16.22
N LYS A 98 -1.55 -12.13 15.63
CA LYS A 98 -0.34 -12.64 16.31
C LYS A 98 0.70 -11.53 16.49
N ALA A 99 1.63 -11.75 17.41
CA ALA A 99 2.84 -10.95 17.55
C ALA A 99 3.57 -10.81 16.20
N GLY A 100 4.07 -9.61 15.90
CA GLY A 100 4.80 -9.33 14.66
C GLY A 100 3.93 -9.07 13.43
N GLN A 101 2.64 -9.40 13.43
CA GLN A 101 1.72 -8.92 12.39
C GLN A 101 1.52 -7.40 12.53
N ASN A 102 1.62 -6.69 11.43
CA ASN A 102 1.48 -5.23 11.37
C ASN A 102 0.50 -4.76 10.29
N SER A 103 -0.19 -5.69 9.64
CA SER A 103 -1.16 -5.39 8.59
C SER A 103 -2.24 -6.46 8.47
N ALA A 104 -3.39 -6.06 7.96
CA ALA A 104 -4.49 -6.95 7.61
C ALA A 104 -5.34 -6.34 6.49
N VAL A 105 -6.06 -7.20 5.76
CA VAL A 105 -7.12 -6.80 4.84
C VAL A 105 -8.43 -7.34 5.36
N LEU A 106 -9.42 -6.47 5.55
CA LEU A 106 -10.79 -6.85 5.81
C LEU A 106 -11.54 -6.85 4.49
N GLU A 107 -12.24 -7.92 4.20
CA GLU A 107 -13.00 -8.10 2.96
C GLU A 107 -14.53 -8.17 3.25
N LYS A 108 -15.33 -8.10 2.19
CA LYS A 108 -16.79 -8.19 2.25
C LYS A 108 -17.44 -7.11 3.11
N LEU A 109 -16.83 -5.95 3.19
CA LEU A 109 -17.40 -4.78 3.83
C LEU A 109 -18.45 -4.13 2.92
N THR A 110 -19.41 -3.44 3.51
CA THR A 110 -20.44 -2.71 2.76
C THR A 110 -19.83 -1.47 2.11
N GLU A 111 -19.88 -1.38 0.79
CA GLU A 111 -19.43 -0.22 0.03
C GLU A 111 -20.13 1.08 0.45
N LYS A 112 -19.49 2.21 0.17
CA LYS A 112 -19.99 3.56 0.53
C LYS A 112 -20.28 3.76 2.01
N THR A 113 -19.97 2.76 2.83
CA THR A 113 -20.24 2.77 4.26
C THR A 113 -18.98 3.20 5.00
N THR A 114 -19.12 4.13 5.93
CA THR A 114 -18.04 4.50 6.84
C THR A 114 -17.92 3.45 7.93
N TYR A 115 -16.71 2.91 8.09
CA TYR A 115 -16.32 2.07 9.21
C TYR A 115 -15.37 2.82 10.12
N TYR A 116 -15.48 2.55 11.40
CA TYR A 116 -14.60 3.03 12.45
C TYR A 116 -13.74 1.86 12.92
N VAL A 117 -12.47 2.10 13.15
CA VAL A 117 -11.51 1.08 13.58
C VAL A 117 -10.67 1.59 14.73
N ARG A 118 -10.37 0.69 15.67
CA ARG A 118 -9.40 0.91 16.73
C ARG A 118 -8.68 -0.40 17.04
N MET A 119 -7.50 -0.29 17.59
CA MET A 119 -6.65 -1.44 17.89
C MET A 119 -5.98 -1.31 19.24
N ARG A 120 -5.70 -2.42 19.91
CA ARG A 120 -4.91 -2.47 21.14
C ARG A 120 -3.93 -3.63 21.12
N GLY A 121 -2.81 -3.45 21.81
CA GLY A 121 -1.85 -4.54 22.03
C GLY A 121 -2.35 -5.49 23.13
N SER A 122 -1.92 -6.74 23.07
CA SER A 122 -2.14 -7.76 24.10
C SER A 122 -0.82 -8.33 24.60
N MET A 123 -0.79 -8.79 25.84
CA MET A 123 0.31 -9.53 26.42
C MET A 123 -0.19 -10.69 27.28
N ALA A 124 0.61 -11.74 27.40
CA ALA A 124 0.33 -12.85 28.29
C ALA A 124 0.90 -12.58 29.70
N VAL A 125 0.08 -12.75 30.72
CA VAL A 125 0.50 -12.69 32.13
C VAL A 125 -0.01 -13.95 32.82
N GLY A 126 0.87 -14.93 33.03
CA GLY A 126 0.45 -16.27 33.45
C GLY A 126 -0.47 -16.90 32.39
N SER A 127 -1.63 -17.38 32.81
CA SER A 127 -2.67 -17.94 31.93
C SER A 127 -3.67 -16.90 31.39
N SER A 128 -3.46 -15.60 31.71
CA SER A 128 -4.41 -14.53 31.34
C SER A 128 -3.83 -13.64 30.24
N THR A 129 -4.70 -13.19 29.32
CA THR A 129 -4.37 -12.11 28.38
C THR A 129 -4.72 -10.76 29.00
N LYS A 130 -3.78 -9.82 28.95
CA LYS A 130 -3.99 -8.42 29.34
C LYS A 130 -3.90 -7.54 28.11
N TYR A 131 -4.72 -6.51 28.06
CA TYR A 131 -4.79 -5.58 26.94
C TYR A 131 -4.32 -4.19 27.35
N GLY A 132 -3.61 -3.56 26.46
CA GLY A 132 -3.27 -2.15 26.53
C GLY A 132 -4.46 -1.25 26.20
N PRO A 133 -4.25 0.08 26.22
CA PRO A 133 -5.28 1.03 25.79
C PRO A 133 -5.56 0.87 24.29
N TRP A 134 -6.79 1.26 23.91
CA TRP A 134 -7.14 1.38 22.50
C TRP A 134 -6.38 2.52 21.83
N SER A 135 -6.07 2.35 20.55
CA SER A 135 -5.58 3.42 19.68
C SER A 135 -6.62 4.53 19.53
N GLU A 136 -6.22 5.65 18.94
CA GLU A 136 -7.16 6.58 18.35
C GLU A 136 -8.09 5.85 17.37
N VAL A 137 -9.34 6.27 17.33
CA VAL A 137 -10.32 5.77 16.34
C VAL A 137 -10.00 6.37 14.98
N LYS A 138 -9.86 5.53 13.98
CA LYS A 138 -9.79 5.94 12.58
C LYS A 138 -11.11 5.66 11.89
N SER A 139 -11.54 6.54 11.00
CA SER A 139 -12.71 6.34 10.15
C SER A 139 -12.26 6.19 8.70
N ILE A 140 -12.87 5.26 8.00
CA ILE A 140 -12.64 5.02 6.58
C ILE A 140 -13.95 4.74 5.86
N GLN A 141 -14.21 5.43 4.77
CA GLN A 141 -15.31 5.08 3.88
C GLN A 141 -14.84 3.98 2.93
N ILE A 142 -15.58 2.89 2.87
CA ILE A 142 -15.27 1.77 1.99
C ILE A 142 -15.49 2.20 0.54
N ALA A 143 -14.48 1.94 -0.29
CA ALA A 143 -14.52 2.26 -1.71
C ALA A 143 -15.70 1.56 -2.39
N GLU A 144 -16.32 2.28 -3.29
CA GLU A 144 -17.34 1.72 -4.19
C GLU A 144 -16.66 0.84 -5.24
N THR A 145 -17.37 -0.17 -5.71
CA THR A 145 -17.02 -0.83 -6.98
C THR A 145 -16.76 0.23 -8.02
N VAL A 146 -15.56 0.27 -8.57
CA VAL A 146 -15.24 1.18 -9.66
C VAL A 146 -16.16 0.81 -10.81
N LYS A 147 -17.26 1.55 -10.96
CA LYS A 147 -18.06 1.42 -12.18
C LYS A 147 -17.18 1.85 -13.31
N LEU A 148 -17.11 1.00 -14.33
CA LEU A 148 -16.45 1.38 -15.57
C LEU A 148 -17.01 2.74 -16.02
N PRO A 149 -16.15 3.70 -16.42
CA PRO A 149 -16.62 4.95 -16.98
C PRO A 149 -17.65 4.68 -18.08
N ALA A 150 -18.69 5.50 -18.14
CA ALA A 150 -19.81 5.30 -19.07
C ALA A 150 -19.39 5.27 -20.55
N ASN A 151 -18.21 5.79 -20.87
CA ASN A 151 -17.63 5.77 -22.20
C ASN A 151 -16.84 4.49 -22.55
N ILE A 152 -16.73 3.53 -21.64
CA ILE A 152 -16.13 2.21 -21.92
C ILE A 152 -17.21 1.27 -22.44
N ASP A 153 -17.01 0.83 -23.66
CA ASP A 153 -17.83 -0.19 -24.32
C ASP A 153 -17.10 -1.54 -24.25
N LYS A 154 -17.59 -2.45 -23.38
CA LYS A 154 -16.97 -3.75 -23.13
C LYS A 154 -16.87 -4.66 -24.35
N ASP A 155 -17.68 -4.40 -25.37
CA ASP A 155 -17.74 -5.19 -26.60
C ASP A 155 -16.74 -4.74 -27.67
N LYS A 156 -16.09 -3.57 -27.46
CA LYS A 156 -15.00 -3.09 -28.31
C LYS A 156 -13.64 -3.63 -27.87
N PRO A 157 -12.69 -3.77 -28.82
CA PRO A 157 -11.33 -4.13 -28.45
C PRO A 157 -10.68 -3.04 -27.60
N MET A 158 -9.88 -3.47 -26.62
CA MET A 158 -9.21 -2.58 -25.66
C MET A 158 -7.71 -2.86 -25.62
N VAL A 159 -6.95 -1.81 -25.34
CA VAL A 159 -5.52 -1.93 -24.99
C VAL A 159 -5.23 -1.04 -23.80
N ALA A 160 -4.29 -1.46 -22.94
CA ALA A 160 -3.76 -0.64 -21.87
C ALA A 160 -2.36 -0.16 -22.25
N LEU A 161 -2.21 1.15 -22.48
CA LEU A 161 -0.88 1.76 -22.57
C LEU A 161 -0.36 1.96 -21.16
N THR A 162 0.89 1.56 -20.92
CA THR A 162 1.52 1.67 -19.61
C THR A 162 2.89 2.31 -19.72
N PHE A 163 3.22 3.14 -18.73
CA PHE A 163 4.45 3.93 -18.72
C PHE A 163 5.18 3.72 -17.40
N ASP A 164 6.43 3.26 -17.48
CA ASP A 164 7.29 3.04 -16.33
C ASP A 164 8.29 4.19 -16.13
N ASP A 165 8.90 4.23 -14.97
CA ASP A 165 9.96 5.13 -14.55
C ASP A 165 9.59 6.60 -14.32
N GLY A 166 8.39 7.03 -14.65
CA GLY A 166 7.97 8.43 -14.48
C GLY A 166 7.94 8.95 -13.03
N PRO A 167 7.62 10.22 -12.87
CA PRO A 167 7.39 11.25 -13.90
C PRO A 167 8.69 11.78 -14.52
N ALA A 168 8.62 12.19 -15.79
CA ALA A 168 9.76 12.76 -16.52
C ALA A 168 10.15 14.15 -16.01
N PHE A 169 11.45 14.46 -16.06
CA PHE A 169 11.97 15.79 -15.72
C PHE A 169 11.99 16.74 -16.93
N ASP A 170 12.00 16.18 -18.14
CA ASP A 170 12.13 16.93 -19.41
C ASP A 170 10.78 17.34 -20.03
N GLY A 171 9.67 16.99 -19.39
CA GLY A 171 8.33 17.29 -19.89
C GLY A 171 7.70 16.19 -20.74
N SER A 172 8.37 15.08 -21.01
CA SER A 172 7.86 13.97 -21.83
C SER A 172 6.53 13.43 -21.29
N THR A 173 6.39 13.25 -19.97
CA THR A 173 5.12 12.86 -19.33
C THR A 173 3.99 13.84 -19.70
N GLY A 174 4.26 15.15 -19.67
CA GLY A 174 3.27 16.18 -20.02
C GLY A 174 2.77 16.05 -21.46
N ARG A 175 3.67 15.82 -22.42
CA ARG A 175 3.33 15.61 -23.83
C ARG A 175 2.47 14.38 -24.05
N ILE A 176 2.78 13.30 -23.34
CA ILE A 176 1.97 12.06 -23.38
C ILE A 176 0.56 12.36 -22.85
N LEU A 177 0.44 13.07 -21.74
CA LEU A 177 -0.86 13.44 -21.18
C LEU A 177 -1.66 14.35 -22.12
N ASP A 178 -1.03 15.27 -22.88
CA ASP A 178 -1.68 16.08 -23.90
C ASP A 178 -2.32 15.22 -25.00
N VAL A 179 -1.64 14.16 -25.41
CA VAL A 179 -2.16 13.20 -26.41
C VAL A 179 -3.31 12.40 -25.84
N LEU A 180 -3.17 11.85 -24.62
CA LEU A 180 -4.24 11.09 -23.97
C LEU A 180 -5.51 11.94 -23.82
N GLU A 181 -5.38 13.18 -23.34
CA GLU A 181 -6.49 14.12 -23.19
C GLU A 181 -7.21 14.38 -24.52
N LYS A 182 -6.44 14.66 -25.57
CA LYS A 182 -6.96 14.93 -26.93
C LYS A 182 -7.83 13.81 -27.46
N TYR A 183 -7.50 12.56 -27.16
CA TYR A 183 -8.23 11.38 -27.68
C TYR A 183 -9.17 10.76 -26.65
N GLY A 184 -9.33 11.35 -25.45
CA GLY A 184 -10.14 10.78 -24.36
C GLY A 184 -9.61 9.42 -23.89
N ALA A 185 -8.32 9.19 -24.09
CA ALA A 185 -7.63 7.94 -23.72
C ALA A 185 -7.14 8.01 -22.26
N ARG A 186 -7.01 6.85 -21.64
CA ARG A 186 -6.45 6.71 -20.29
C ARG A 186 -5.34 5.67 -20.29
N ALA A 187 -4.37 5.83 -19.43
CA ALA A 187 -3.22 4.95 -19.31
C ALA A 187 -2.90 4.64 -17.84
N THR A 188 -2.00 3.69 -17.59
CA THR A 188 -1.48 3.42 -16.24
C THR A 188 -0.03 3.85 -16.18
N PHE A 189 0.31 4.68 -15.18
CA PHE A 189 1.66 5.22 -14.97
C PHE A 189 2.28 4.61 -13.73
N PHE A 190 3.42 3.92 -13.88
CA PHE A 190 4.18 3.30 -12.78
C PHE A 190 5.34 4.20 -12.36
N MET A 191 5.14 4.94 -11.28
CA MET A 191 6.04 5.99 -10.84
C MET A 191 7.18 5.47 -9.99
N VAL A 192 8.37 6.00 -10.20
CA VAL A 192 9.52 5.85 -9.33
C VAL A 192 9.48 6.94 -8.25
N GLY A 193 9.46 6.54 -6.98
CA GLY A 193 9.24 7.46 -5.87
C GLY A 193 10.26 8.61 -5.77
N THR A 194 11.54 8.36 -6.11
CA THR A 194 12.60 9.39 -6.12
C THR A 194 12.41 10.46 -7.20
N ARG A 195 11.58 10.20 -8.21
CA ARG A 195 11.29 11.17 -9.27
C ARG A 195 10.13 12.10 -8.95
N ILE A 196 9.41 11.84 -7.86
CA ILE A 196 8.29 12.66 -7.42
C ILE A 196 8.83 13.81 -6.56
N ASN A 197 8.71 15.05 -7.06
CA ASN A 197 9.13 16.26 -6.39
C ASN A 197 8.18 17.45 -6.72
N ASP A 198 8.50 18.64 -6.25
CA ASP A 198 7.64 19.82 -6.45
C ASP A 198 7.40 20.20 -7.93
N ASN A 199 8.34 19.89 -8.81
CA ASN A 199 8.22 20.18 -10.25
C ASN A 199 7.42 19.10 -10.99
N THR A 200 7.44 17.86 -10.53
CA THR A 200 6.84 16.71 -11.22
C THR A 200 5.50 16.26 -10.65
N LYS A 201 5.18 16.57 -9.38
CA LYS A 201 3.89 16.24 -8.76
C LYS A 201 2.66 16.75 -9.52
N LYS A 202 2.80 17.77 -10.36
CA LYS A 202 1.75 18.28 -11.24
C LYS A 202 1.27 17.24 -12.25
N TYR A 203 2.15 16.35 -12.71
CA TYR A 203 1.80 15.28 -13.63
C TYR A 203 0.88 14.25 -12.97
N LEU A 204 1.17 13.81 -11.73
CA LEU A 204 0.33 12.88 -10.99
C LEU A 204 -1.10 13.43 -10.79
N LYS A 205 -1.22 14.74 -10.53
CA LYS A 205 -2.53 15.39 -10.41
C LYS A 205 -3.28 15.36 -11.74
N ARG A 206 -2.59 15.69 -12.83
CA ARG A 206 -3.17 15.67 -14.18
C ARG A 206 -3.55 14.25 -14.63
N GLU A 207 -2.74 13.25 -14.31
CA GLU A 207 -3.07 11.83 -14.53
C GLU A 207 -4.40 11.47 -13.89
N LEU A 208 -4.62 11.87 -12.62
CA LEU A 208 -5.90 11.64 -11.94
C LEU A 208 -7.05 12.43 -12.57
N GLU A 209 -6.84 13.68 -12.97
CA GLU A 209 -7.86 14.52 -13.62
C GLU A 209 -8.31 13.91 -14.95
N LEU A 210 -7.41 13.27 -15.69
CA LEU A 210 -7.69 12.56 -16.93
C LEU A 210 -8.27 11.14 -16.71
N GLY A 211 -8.35 10.68 -15.44
CA GLY A 211 -8.83 9.34 -15.11
C GLY A 211 -7.80 8.23 -15.36
N CYS A 212 -6.52 8.58 -15.48
CA CYS A 212 -5.44 7.61 -15.56
C CYS A 212 -5.24 6.88 -14.22
N GLU A 213 -4.69 5.68 -14.29
CA GLU A 213 -4.38 4.85 -13.12
C GLU A 213 -2.94 5.13 -12.64
N LEU A 214 -2.81 5.31 -11.32
CA LEU A 214 -1.52 5.48 -10.69
C LEU A 214 -0.94 4.13 -10.27
N GLY A 215 0.27 3.85 -10.68
CA GLY A 215 1.04 2.66 -10.33
C GLY A 215 2.29 3.00 -9.50
N ASN A 216 2.81 1.97 -8.84
CA ASN A 216 4.02 2.02 -8.03
C ASN A 216 5.12 1.21 -8.73
N HIS A 217 6.28 1.83 -8.95
CA HIS A 217 7.45 1.20 -9.56
C HIS A 217 8.66 1.19 -8.61
N THR A 218 8.40 1.04 -7.31
CA THR A 218 9.35 1.15 -6.20
C THR A 218 9.88 2.58 -5.98
N TYR A 219 10.54 2.80 -4.84
CA TYR A 219 11.01 4.15 -4.52
C TYR A 219 12.29 4.52 -5.28
N ASN A 220 13.25 3.60 -5.37
CA ASN A 220 14.57 3.86 -5.95
C ASN A 220 14.76 3.24 -7.33
N HIS A 221 13.84 2.40 -7.82
CA HIS A 221 14.00 1.58 -9.03
C HIS A 221 15.24 0.64 -8.93
N ASP A 222 15.52 0.13 -7.74
CA ASP A 222 16.70 -0.72 -7.48
C ASP A 222 16.40 -2.16 -7.92
N HIS A 223 16.93 -2.60 -9.06
CA HIS A 223 16.77 -3.97 -9.57
C HIS A 223 18.11 -4.67 -9.85
N TYR A 224 19.21 -3.92 -9.81
CA TYR A 224 20.56 -4.47 -10.00
C TYR A 224 21.23 -4.76 -8.66
N GLY A 225 21.25 -6.04 -8.26
CA GLY A 225 22.04 -6.53 -7.12
C GLY A 225 21.51 -6.18 -5.73
N LYS A 226 20.40 -5.48 -5.60
CA LYS A 226 19.72 -5.22 -4.34
C LYS A 226 18.29 -5.76 -4.36
N ALA A 227 17.92 -6.49 -3.32
CA ALA A 227 16.54 -6.93 -3.16
C ALA A 227 15.63 -5.72 -2.86
N VAL A 228 14.55 -5.56 -3.61
CA VAL A 228 13.48 -4.61 -3.29
C VAL A 228 12.84 -5.01 -1.97
N THR A 229 12.78 -4.09 -1.03
CA THR A 229 12.21 -4.31 0.29
C THR A 229 10.74 -3.87 0.37
N GLU A 230 10.02 -4.33 1.37
CA GLU A 230 8.69 -3.81 1.69
C GLU A 230 8.73 -2.27 1.87
N ALA A 231 9.76 -1.76 2.53
CA ALA A 231 9.94 -0.33 2.76
C ALA A 231 10.06 0.48 1.46
N ASP A 232 10.71 -0.05 0.42
CA ASP A 232 10.83 0.64 -0.87
C ASP A 232 9.47 0.79 -1.57
N VAL A 233 8.67 -0.28 -1.56
CA VAL A 233 7.32 -0.26 -2.15
C VAL A 233 6.42 0.71 -1.38
N VAL A 234 6.40 0.62 -0.05
CA VAL A 234 5.58 1.49 0.81
C VAL A 234 5.98 2.95 0.67
N LYS A 235 7.28 3.24 0.69
CA LYS A 235 7.80 4.61 0.55
C LYS A 235 7.41 5.25 -0.78
N CYS A 236 7.37 4.46 -1.87
CA CYS A 236 6.86 4.94 -3.14
C CYS A 236 5.36 5.26 -3.07
N SER A 237 4.54 4.36 -2.52
CA SER A 237 3.11 4.60 -2.32
C SER A 237 2.84 5.86 -1.48
N ASP A 238 3.64 6.09 -0.45
CA ASP A 238 3.54 7.28 0.40
C ASP A 238 3.94 8.57 -0.36
N ALA A 239 4.96 8.50 -1.22
CA ALA A 239 5.37 9.62 -2.07
C ALA A 239 4.26 10.01 -3.07
N VAL A 240 3.65 9.01 -3.72
CA VAL A 240 2.49 9.22 -4.61
C VAL A 240 1.33 9.87 -3.84
N TYR A 241 0.96 9.29 -2.70
CA TYR A 241 -0.13 9.84 -1.87
C TYR A 241 0.14 11.28 -1.43
N LYS A 242 1.35 11.57 -0.98
CA LYS A 242 1.75 12.93 -0.58
C LYS A 242 1.65 13.93 -1.74
N ALA A 243 1.95 13.50 -2.96
CA ALA A 243 1.94 14.36 -4.14
C ALA A 243 0.53 14.70 -4.64
N CYS A 244 -0.41 13.75 -4.60
CA CYS A 244 -1.70 13.90 -5.25
C CYS A 244 -2.93 13.48 -4.42
N GLY A 245 -2.75 12.99 -3.19
CA GLY A 245 -3.84 12.58 -2.28
C GLY A 245 -4.48 11.23 -2.62
N LYS A 246 -3.93 10.47 -3.57
CA LYS A 246 -4.38 9.13 -3.93
C LYS A 246 -3.21 8.13 -3.82
N ARG A 247 -3.50 6.93 -3.31
CA ARG A 247 -2.53 5.83 -3.33
C ARG A 247 -2.56 5.14 -4.68
N PRO A 248 -1.43 4.56 -5.14
CA PRO A 248 -1.40 3.74 -6.34
C PRO A 248 -2.27 2.48 -6.16
N THR A 249 -2.90 2.03 -7.24
CA THR A 249 -3.75 0.83 -7.29
C THR A 249 -3.11 -0.31 -8.06
N ALA A 250 -2.02 -0.05 -8.76
CA ALA A 250 -1.23 -1.02 -9.52
C ALA A 250 0.23 -1.01 -9.06
N PHE A 251 0.89 -2.14 -9.18
CA PHE A 251 2.33 -2.31 -8.94
C PHE A 251 2.97 -2.99 -10.15
N ARG A 252 4.14 -2.50 -10.53
CA ARG A 252 5.03 -3.19 -11.48
C ARG A 252 6.42 -3.27 -10.88
N CYS A 253 7.00 -4.47 -10.89
CA CYS A 253 8.36 -4.64 -10.40
C CYS A 253 9.38 -4.16 -11.44
N PRO A 254 10.44 -3.45 -11.03
CA PRO A 254 11.53 -3.08 -11.91
C PRO A 254 12.10 -4.28 -12.67
N GLY A 255 12.24 -4.13 -13.99
CA GLY A 255 12.77 -5.19 -14.86
C GLY A 255 11.96 -6.50 -14.93
N GLY A 256 10.73 -6.52 -14.41
CA GLY A 256 9.87 -7.71 -14.42
C GLY A 256 10.21 -8.79 -13.39
N ASN A 257 11.22 -8.60 -12.55
CA ASN A 257 11.71 -9.60 -11.60
C ASN A 257 10.95 -9.55 -10.26
N MET A 258 9.86 -10.30 -10.15
CA MET A 258 9.02 -10.34 -8.95
C MET A 258 9.63 -11.19 -7.84
N SER A 259 9.63 -10.67 -6.62
CA SER A 259 9.90 -11.43 -5.40
C SER A 259 8.62 -11.64 -4.58
N SER A 260 8.63 -12.65 -3.70
CA SER A 260 7.53 -12.87 -2.76
C SER A 260 7.31 -11.68 -1.82
N VAL A 261 8.35 -10.94 -1.48
CA VAL A 261 8.25 -9.71 -0.68
C VAL A 261 7.46 -8.65 -1.44
N MET A 262 7.79 -8.37 -2.71
CA MET A 262 7.08 -7.41 -3.54
C MET A 262 5.62 -7.82 -3.74
N GLN A 263 5.35 -9.09 -4.05
CA GLN A 263 3.98 -9.59 -4.24
C GLN A 263 3.13 -9.44 -2.97
N ASN A 264 3.68 -9.86 -1.83
CA ASN A 264 2.98 -9.74 -0.55
C ASN A 264 2.75 -8.27 -0.17
N THR A 265 3.71 -7.40 -0.46
CA THR A 265 3.58 -5.97 -0.18
C THR A 265 2.55 -5.32 -1.10
N ALA A 266 2.55 -5.62 -2.41
CA ALA A 266 1.53 -5.15 -3.33
C ALA A 266 0.12 -5.58 -2.87
N LYS A 267 -0.04 -6.83 -2.44
CA LYS A 267 -1.29 -7.32 -1.87
C LYS A 267 -1.71 -6.54 -0.61
N LYS A 268 -0.78 -6.30 0.32
CA LYS A 268 -1.03 -5.53 1.55
C LYS A 268 -1.39 -4.08 1.27
N GLU A 269 -0.81 -3.48 0.23
CA GLU A 269 -1.09 -2.11 -0.21
C GLU A 269 -2.35 -2.00 -1.07
N GLY A 270 -3.02 -3.11 -1.39
CA GLY A 270 -4.22 -3.11 -2.21
C GLY A 270 -3.96 -2.96 -3.70
N MET A 271 -2.73 -3.20 -4.16
CA MET A 271 -2.34 -3.05 -5.56
C MET A 271 -2.43 -4.36 -6.34
N ILE A 272 -2.93 -4.30 -7.57
CA ILE A 272 -2.74 -5.37 -8.57
C ILE A 272 -1.28 -5.39 -9.02
N ILE A 273 -0.84 -6.50 -9.60
CA ILE A 273 0.50 -6.61 -10.20
C ILE A 273 0.34 -6.68 -11.71
N ALA A 274 0.82 -5.67 -12.41
CA ALA A 274 0.71 -5.59 -13.86
C ALA A 274 2.07 -5.84 -14.52
N TYR A 275 2.14 -6.89 -15.32
CA TYR A 275 3.20 -7.13 -16.29
C TYR A 275 2.81 -6.50 -17.62
N TRP A 276 3.36 -7.01 -18.72
CA TRP A 276 3.06 -6.58 -20.08
C TRP A 276 3.05 -7.78 -21.02
N SER A 277 2.25 -7.69 -22.06
CA SER A 277 2.22 -8.65 -23.14
C SER A 277 2.87 -8.13 -24.41
N VAL A 278 3.15 -6.83 -24.46
CA VAL A 278 3.85 -6.16 -25.58
C VAL A 278 4.94 -5.28 -25.00
N ASP A 279 6.20 -5.55 -25.36
CA ASP A 279 7.34 -4.70 -25.06
C ASP A 279 7.72 -3.89 -26.30
N THR A 280 7.68 -2.57 -26.19
CA THR A 280 8.08 -1.69 -27.32
C THR A 280 9.58 -1.55 -27.45
N GLU A 281 10.34 -2.02 -26.47
CA GLU A 281 11.81 -1.83 -26.38
C GLU A 281 12.23 -0.35 -26.53
N ASP A 282 11.37 0.59 -26.11
CA ASP A 282 11.65 2.03 -26.22
C ASP A 282 12.85 2.46 -25.39
N TRP A 283 13.04 1.79 -24.22
CA TRP A 283 14.19 1.97 -23.34
C TRP A 283 15.52 1.63 -24.00
N LYS A 284 15.53 0.80 -25.03
CA LYS A 284 16.70 0.31 -25.76
C LYS A 284 16.87 1.03 -27.09
N SER A 285 15.81 1.09 -27.89
CA SER A 285 15.88 1.59 -29.27
C SER A 285 15.98 3.13 -29.35
N ARG A 286 15.26 3.83 -28.47
CA ARG A 286 15.09 5.31 -28.51
C ARG A 286 14.67 5.83 -29.88
N ASN A 287 14.09 4.97 -30.70
CA ASN A 287 13.67 5.26 -32.06
C ASN A 287 12.13 5.28 -32.16
N PRO A 288 11.50 6.46 -32.38
CA PRO A 288 10.06 6.56 -32.44
C PRO A 288 9.40 5.62 -33.48
N ALA A 289 10.01 5.45 -34.65
CA ALA A 289 9.44 4.58 -35.69
C ALA A 289 9.43 3.10 -35.28
N GLN A 290 10.46 2.65 -34.56
CA GLN A 290 10.52 1.28 -34.04
C GLN A 290 9.50 1.11 -32.91
N ILE A 291 9.40 2.07 -32.00
CA ILE A 291 8.42 2.06 -30.90
C ILE A 291 6.99 1.97 -31.45
N ILE A 292 6.65 2.80 -32.46
CA ILE A 292 5.35 2.78 -33.13
C ILE A 292 5.09 1.38 -33.74
N SER A 293 6.07 0.86 -34.49
CA SER A 293 5.97 -0.45 -35.13
C SER A 293 5.69 -1.56 -34.13
N GLN A 294 6.43 -1.63 -33.02
CA GLN A 294 6.25 -2.63 -31.98
C GLN A 294 4.88 -2.51 -31.29
N ALA A 295 4.46 -1.30 -30.95
CA ALA A 295 3.17 -1.08 -30.32
C ALA A 295 2.01 -1.46 -31.24
N GLU A 296 2.05 -1.05 -32.53
CA GLU A 296 0.95 -1.30 -33.47
C GLU A 296 0.82 -2.74 -33.94
N HIS A 297 1.95 -3.46 -34.12
CA HIS A 297 1.95 -4.87 -34.50
C HIS A 297 1.69 -5.80 -33.31
N GLY A 298 2.15 -5.41 -32.12
CA GLY A 298 1.93 -6.19 -30.90
C GLY A 298 0.53 -6.02 -30.31
N ALA A 299 -0.20 -4.94 -30.64
CA ALA A 299 -1.51 -4.67 -30.07
C ALA A 299 -2.56 -5.71 -30.46
N TYR A 300 -3.20 -6.27 -29.47
CA TYR A 300 -4.38 -7.14 -29.59
C TYR A 300 -5.39 -6.80 -28.48
N ASP A 301 -6.63 -7.28 -28.62
CA ASP A 301 -7.69 -7.02 -27.64
C ASP A 301 -7.32 -7.58 -26.27
N GLY A 302 -7.06 -6.68 -25.33
CA GLY A 302 -6.66 -6.99 -23.96
C GLY A 302 -5.16 -6.90 -23.68
N SER A 303 -4.34 -6.46 -24.66
CA SER A 303 -2.89 -6.33 -24.45
C SER A 303 -2.53 -5.18 -23.50
N ILE A 304 -1.48 -5.39 -22.70
CA ILE A 304 -0.79 -4.39 -21.90
C ILE A 304 0.51 -4.05 -22.62
N ILE A 305 0.70 -2.80 -23.01
CA ILE A 305 1.84 -2.32 -23.78
C ILE A 305 2.78 -1.55 -22.87
N LEU A 306 4.02 -2.03 -22.74
CA LEU A 306 5.09 -1.40 -21.96
C LEU A 306 5.77 -0.30 -22.75
N MET A 307 5.87 0.87 -22.14
CA MET A 307 6.66 2.03 -22.55
C MET A 307 7.22 2.73 -21.31
N HIS A 308 8.03 3.76 -21.52
CA HIS A 308 8.60 4.59 -20.45
C HIS A 308 8.38 6.08 -20.77
N ASP A 309 7.70 6.80 -19.91
CA ASP A 309 7.34 8.22 -20.13
C ASP A 309 8.51 9.19 -19.92
N ILE A 310 9.67 8.67 -19.54
CA ILE A 310 10.88 9.45 -19.30
C ILE A 310 11.70 9.72 -20.57
N TYR A 311 11.23 9.30 -21.74
CA TYR A 311 11.95 9.47 -23.00
C TYR A 311 11.15 10.32 -24.00
N GLY A 312 11.80 11.38 -24.55
CA GLY A 312 11.21 12.19 -25.61
C GLY A 312 10.83 11.39 -26.84
N SER A 313 11.63 10.34 -27.20
CA SER A 313 11.31 9.43 -28.30
C SER A 313 10.02 8.64 -28.09
N THR A 314 9.71 8.29 -26.84
CA THR A 314 8.44 7.65 -26.48
C THR A 314 7.28 8.63 -26.59
N ALA A 315 7.45 9.87 -26.15
CA ALA A 315 6.43 10.91 -26.31
C ALA A 315 6.14 11.15 -27.81
N ASP A 316 7.19 11.25 -28.67
CA ASP A 316 7.07 11.36 -30.13
C ASP A 316 6.30 10.17 -30.74
N ALA A 317 6.56 8.95 -30.24
CA ALA A 317 5.88 7.75 -30.69
C ALA A 317 4.39 7.73 -30.27
N VAL A 318 4.07 8.11 -29.02
CA VAL A 318 2.70 8.13 -28.48
C VAL A 318 1.81 9.07 -29.27
N GLU A 319 2.33 10.19 -29.80
CA GLU A 319 1.61 11.09 -30.71
C GLU A 319 1.08 10.40 -31.99
N LYS A 320 1.66 9.26 -32.37
CA LYS A 320 1.24 8.45 -33.53
C LYS A 320 0.51 7.17 -33.11
N ILE A 321 0.96 6.52 -32.04
CA ILE A 321 0.38 5.25 -31.53
C ILE A 321 -1.09 5.46 -31.14
N VAL A 322 -1.38 6.50 -30.34
CA VAL A 322 -2.74 6.72 -29.83
C VAL A 322 -3.76 6.91 -30.97
N PRO A 323 -3.57 7.85 -31.91
CA PRO A 323 -4.52 8.01 -33.03
C PRO A 323 -4.61 6.78 -33.94
N ALA A 324 -3.52 6.03 -34.11
CA ALA A 324 -3.52 4.83 -34.92
C ALA A 324 -4.37 3.70 -34.27
N LEU A 325 -4.20 3.47 -32.97
CA LEU A 325 -5.00 2.48 -32.23
C LEU A 325 -6.48 2.87 -32.17
N VAL A 326 -6.79 4.15 -31.93
CA VAL A 326 -8.17 4.66 -31.96
C VAL A 326 -8.79 4.48 -33.35
N LYS A 327 -8.05 4.75 -34.44
CA LYS A 327 -8.49 4.52 -35.81
C LYS A 327 -8.76 3.03 -36.10
N LYS A 328 -7.99 2.12 -35.49
CA LYS A 328 -8.21 0.66 -35.56
C LYS A 328 -9.40 0.18 -34.71
N GLY A 329 -10.07 1.10 -33.99
CA GLY A 329 -11.25 0.79 -33.16
C GLY A 329 -10.93 0.44 -31.71
N TYR A 330 -9.69 0.47 -31.28
CA TYR A 330 -9.33 0.20 -29.90
C TYR A 330 -9.77 1.33 -28.97
N GLN A 331 -10.27 0.95 -27.82
CA GLN A 331 -10.37 1.83 -26.66
C GLN A 331 -9.08 1.73 -25.85
N ILE A 332 -8.48 2.86 -25.56
CA ILE A 332 -7.26 2.95 -24.75
C ILE A 332 -7.69 3.27 -23.32
N VAL A 333 -7.49 2.31 -22.42
CA VAL A 333 -8.01 2.32 -21.06
C VAL A 333 -6.92 1.98 -20.06
N THR A 334 -7.18 2.13 -18.77
CA THR A 334 -6.23 1.70 -17.73
C THR A 334 -6.20 0.17 -17.63
N VAL A 335 -5.15 -0.38 -17.01
CA VAL A 335 -5.05 -1.83 -16.78
C VAL A 335 -6.23 -2.35 -15.97
N SER A 336 -6.59 -1.66 -14.89
CA SER A 336 -7.73 -2.05 -14.05
C SER A 336 -9.07 -1.98 -14.77
N GLU A 337 -9.31 -0.93 -15.57
CA GLU A 337 -10.51 -0.81 -16.38
C GLU A 337 -10.62 -1.94 -17.41
N MET A 338 -9.52 -2.27 -18.10
CA MET A 338 -9.48 -3.35 -19.08
C MET A 338 -9.81 -4.71 -18.44
N ILE A 339 -9.17 -5.03 -17.31
CA ILE A 339 -9.43 -6.29 -16.59
C ILE A 339 -10.91 -6.36 -16.21
N GLN A 340 -11.45 -5.30 -15.62
CA GLN A 340 -12.85 -5.27 -15.20
C GLN A 340 -13.83 -5.37 -16.38
N ALA A 341 -13.56 -4.67 -17.48
CA ALA A 341 -14.41 -4.71 -18.68
C ALA A 341 -14.44 -6.11 -19.31
N LYS A 342 -13.27 -6.74 -19.42
CA LYS A 342 -13.12 -8.05 -20.08
C LYS A 342 -13.55 -9.23 -19.22
N THR A 343 -13.40 -9.14 -17.89
CA THR A 343 -13.70 -10.26 -16.98
C THR A 343 -15.04 -10.11 -16.27
N GLY A 344 -15.61 -8.90 -16.24
CA GLY A 344 -16.79 -8.55 -15.45
C GLY A 344 -16.53 -8.52 -13.94
N LYS A 345 -15.27 -8.57 -13.52
CA LYS A 345 -14.87 -8.59 -12.11
C LYS A 345 -13.81 -7.52 -11.85
N ALA A 346 -13.86 -6.88 -10.69
CA ALA A 346 -12.80 -6.00 -10.25
C ALA A 346 -11.47 -6.76 -10.16
N PRO A 347 -10.35 -6.14 -10.57
CA PRO A 347 -9.04 -6.75 -10.42
C PRO A 347 -8.67 -6.90 -8.94
N GLN A 348 -7.93 -7.97 -8.61
CA GLN A 348 -7.65 -8.34 -7.22
C GLN A 348 -6.23 -7.97 -6.79
N ALA A 349 -6.11 -7.40 -5.60
CA ALA A 349 -4.82 -7.03 -5.00
C ALA A 349 -3.88 -8.24 -4.86
N GLY A 350 -2.61 -8.07 -5.25
CA GLY A 350 -1.60 -9.11 -5.24
C GLY A 350 -1.71 -10.14 -6.37
N GLN A 351 -2.77 -10.07 -7.19
CA GLN A 351 -2.93 -10.90 -8.38
C GLN A 351 -2.07 -10.35 -9.52
N GLN A 352 -1.41 -11.24 -10.26
CA GLN A 352 -0.54 -10.91 -11.38
C GLN A 352 -1.32 -10.99 -12.71
N TYR A 353 -1.14 -9.98 -13.56
CA TYR A 353 -1.78 -9.85 -14.87
C TYR A 353 -0.73 -9.58 -15.94
N ILE A 354 -0.78 -10.33 -17.06
CA ILE A 354 0.09 -10.13 -18.23
C ILE A 354 -0.66 -9.44 -19.38
N ASP A 355 -1.96 -9.68 -19.42
CA ASP A 355 -2.98 -9.00 -20.20
C ASP A 355 -4.22 -8.89 -19.30
N TYR A 356 -5.45 -8.97 -19.79
CA TYR A 356 -6.61 -9.05 -18.90
C TYR A 356 -6.74 -10.41 -18.18
N LYS A 357 -5.88 -11.40 -18.48
CA LYS A 357 -5.83 -12.71 -17.83
C LYS A 357 -4.81 -12.76 -16.72
N THR A 358 -5.09 -13.57 -15.71
CA THR A 358 -4.17 -13.79 -14.61
C THR A 358 -3.06 -14.76 -14.99
N ILE A 359 -1.86 -14.53 -14.47
CA ILE A 359 -0.79 -15.51 -14.50
C ILE A 359 -1.09 -16.51 -13.36
N ASN A 360 -1.35 -17.77 -13.74
CA ASN A 360 -1.44 -18.84 -12.76
C ASN A 360 -0.03 -19.23 -12.31
N ASN A 361 0.29 -19.07 -11.04
CA ASN A 361 1.59 -19.38 -10.42
C ASN A 361 1.99 -20.87 -10.46
N ASN A 362 1.27 -21.73 -11.19
CA ASN A 362 1.54 -23.16 -11.28
C ASN A 362 2.32 -23.58 -12.54
N THR A 363 2.86 -22.62 -13.30
CA THR A 363 3.67 -22.93 -14.48
C THR A 363 4.96 -22.11 -14.45
N HIS A 364 5.84 -22.47 -13.51
CA HIS A 364 7.31 -22.31 -13.66
C HIS A 364 8.01 -23.14 -12.58
#